data_e743651ad7bb193bd80a0ee71e5105a2
#
_entry.id   e743651ad7bb193bd80a0ee71e5105a2
#
_cell.length_a   1.000
_cell.length_b   1.000
_cell.length_c   1.000
_cell.angle_alpha   90.00
_cell.angle_beta   90.00
_cell.angle_gamma   90.00
#
_symmetry.space_group_name_H-M   'P 1'
#
loop_
_entity.id
_entity.type
_entity.pdbx_description
1 polymer ?
#
loop_
_entity_poly.entity_id
_entity_poly.type
_entity_poly.pdbx_seq_one_letter_code
_entity_poly.pdbx_strand_id
1 'polypeptide(L)'
;MRRHGKLEYGCRATPLRTCVGCRVRTVKSELLRLVVVEGVVIPDPGGRLPGRGASLHPSLRCLELAERRRAFSRAFRAQGVFDVSVLRAHLEGLDAG
;
A
#
# COMPACT_ATOMS: atom_id res chain seq x y z
N MET A 1 -6.80 31.50 -15.69
CA MET A 1 -6.90 31.17 -15.19
C MET A 1 -7.06 30.45 -14.82
N ARG A 2 -6.87 30.42 -15.15
CA ARG A 2 -6.95 29.82 -14.71
C ARG A 2 -6.73 29.13 -14.36
N ARG A 3 -6.36 29.21 -14.55
CA ARG A 3 -6.13 28.62 -14.06
C ARG A 3 -5.84 27.89 -13.81
N HIS A 4 -5.45 27.90 -14.09
CA HIS A 4 -5.20 27.29 -13.56
C HIS A 4 -4.70 26.69 -13.23
N GLY A 5 -4.54 26.83 -13.72
CA GLY A 5 -4.01 26.54 -13.20
C GLY A 5 -3.56 25.96 -12.88
N LYS A 6 -3.22 25.96 -12.80
CA LYS A 6 -2.90 25.62 -12.35
C LYS A 6 -2.63 24.97 -12.03
N LEU A 7 -2.22 24.91 -12.17
CA LEU A 7 -2.00 24.42 -11.76
C LEU A 7 -1.67 23.74 -11.83
N GLU A 8 -1.36 23.83 -11.93
CA GLU A 8 -1.23 23.36 -11.80
C GLU A 8 -0.96 22.74 -11.71
N TYR A 9 -0.31 22.88 -11.91
CA TYR A 9 -0.10 22.37 -11.54
C TYR A 9 0.05 21.66 -11.40
N GLY A 10 0.35 22.05 -11.79
CA GLY A 10 0.45 21.49 -11.39
C GLY A 10 0.33 20.74 -11.10
N CYS A 11 0.54 21.53 -11.39
CA CYS A 11 0.17 20.88 -10.92
C CYS A 11 -0.11 19.71 -11.09
N ARG A 12 0.25 19.57 -11.29
CA ARG A 12 0.03 18.21 -11.52
C ARG A 12 -0.27 17.43 -10.28
N ALA A 13 -1.44 16.81 -10.24
CA ALA A 13 -1.94 16.18 -9.03
C ALA A 13 -1.05 15.02 -8.59
N THR A 14 -0.73 14.97 -7.32
CA THR A 14 -0.08 13.82 -6.72
C THR A 14 -1.11 12.73 -6.52
N PRO A 15 -0.85 11.49 -6.98
CA PRO A 15 -1.82 10.42 -6.79
C PRO A 15 -2.03 10.12 -5.31
N LEU A 16 -3.29 9.93 -4.95
CA LEU A 16 -3.66 9.54 -3.61
C LEU A 16 -4.07 8.08 -3.61
N ARG A 17 -3.74 7.41 -2.52
CA ARG A 17 -4.14 6.02 -2.31
C ARG A 17 -4.63 5.86 -0.89
N THR A 18 -5.33 4.78 -0.63
CA THR A 18 -5.87 4.52 0.71
C THR A 18 -5.10 3.36 1.33
N CYS A 19 -4.58 3.58 2.52
CA CYS A 19 -3.93 2.51 3.28
C CYS A 19 -4.97 1.45 3.62
N VAL A 20 -4.69 0.18 3.28
CA VAL A 20 -5.65 -0.89 3.52
C VAL A 20 -5.80 -1.21 5.00
N GLY A 21 -4.86 -0.78 5.83
CA GLY A 21 -4.94 -0.98 7.27
C GLY A 21 -5.77 0.08 7.96
N CYS A 22 -5.27 1.31 7.99
CA CYS A 22 -5.91 2.40 8.73
C CYS A 22 -7.00 3.11 7.95
N ARG A 23 -7.08 2.90 6.64
CA ARG A 23 -8.10 3.47 5.76
C ARG A 23 -7.95 4.97 5.53
N VAL A 24 -6.80 5.53 5.88
CA VAL A 24 -6.52 6.94 5.64
C VAL A 24 -5.98 7.11 4.22
N ARG A 25 -6.48 8.13 3.53
CA ARG A 25 -5.95 8.48 2.21
C ARG A 25 -4.72 9.36 2.37
N THR A 26 -3.70 9.05 1.60
CA THR A 26 -2.49 9.85 1.62
C THR A 26 -1.79 9.74 0.27
N VAL A 27 -0.73 10.54 0.09
CA VAL A 27 -0.01 10.52 -1.17
C VAL A 27 0.66 9.17 -1.38
N LYS A 28 0.61 8.72 -2.63
CA LYS A 28 1.11 7.40 -2.98
C LYS A 28 2.54 7.18 -2.53
N SER A 29 3.38 8.21 -2.59
CA SER A 29 4.79 8.09 -2.25
C SER A 29 5.03 7.79 -0.79
N GLU A 30 4.05 8.02 0.08
CA GLU A 30 4.17 7.73 1.50
C GLU A 30 3.67 6.33 1.86
N LEU A 31 3.17 5.60 0.87
CA LEU A 31 2.63 4.27 1.09
C LEU A 31 3.50 3.25 0.39
N LEU A 32 3.60 2.09 1.01
CA LEU A 32 4.29 0.94 0.44
C LEU A 32 3.32 0.18 -0.44
N ARG A 33 3.73 -0.09 -1.69
CA ARG A 33 2.92 -0.91 -2.57
C ARG A 33 3.12 -2.37 -2.22
N LEU A 34 2.04 -3.11 -2.21
CA LEU A 34 2.05 -4.54 -1.93
C LEU A 34 1.45 -5.28 -3.13
N VAL A 35 2.00 -6.44 -3.44
CA VAL A 35 1.41 -7.34 -4.43
C VAL A 35 1.35 -8.72 -3.81
N VAL A 36 0.52 -9.59 -4.41
CA VAL A 36 0.44 -10.96 -3.96
C VAL A 36 0.97 -11.88 -5.04
N VAL A 37 1.86 -12.81 -4.63
CA VAL A 37 2.44 -13.81 -5.53
C VAL A 37 2.24 -15.16 -4.85
N GLU A 38 1.41 -16.01 -5.44
CA GLU A 38 1.15 -17.35 -4.91
C GLU A 38 0.77 -17.32 -3.43
N GLY A 39 -0.13 -16.41 -3.08
CA GLY A 39 -0.63 -16.33 -1.72
C GLY A 39 0.27 -15.58 -0.74
N VAL A 40 1.42 -15.14 -1.20
CA VAL A 40 2.38 -14.40 -0.35
C VAL A 40 2.28 -12.93 -0.66
N VAL A 41 2.08 -12.11 0.37
CA VAL A 41 2.03 -10.65 0.20
C VAL A 41 3.46 -10.14 0.22
N ILE A 42 3.85 -9.48 -0.85
CA ILE A 42 5.24 -9.06 -1.06
C ILE A 42 5.29 -7.55 -1.16
N PRO A 43 6.21 -6.90 -0.42
CA PRO A 43 6.41 -5.46 -0.59
C PRO A 43 7.07 -5.17 -1.93
N ASP A 44 6.60 -4.12 -2.59
CA ASP A 44 7.09 -3.74 -3.91
C ASP A 44 7.36 -2.25 -3.93
N PRO A 45 8.39 -1.79 -3.20
CA PRO A 45 8.65 -0.35 -3.09
C PRO A 45 8.94 0.33 -4.42
N GLY A 46 9.47 -0.41 -5.38
CA GLY A 46 9.76 0.16 -6.69
C GLY A 46 8.57 0.18 -7.63
N GLY A 47 7.47 -0.45 -7.26
CA GLY A 47 6.29 -0.51 -8.12
C GLY A 47 6.53 -1.25 -9.41
N ARG A 48 7.37 -2.28 -9.39
CA ARG A 48 7.80 -2.96 -10.61
C ARG A 48 7.10 -4.28 -10.86
N LEU A 49 6.57 -4.89 -9.82
CA LEU A 49 5.93 -6.19 -9.98
C LEU A 49 4.56 -6.04 -10.61
N PRO A 50 4.20 -6.96 -11.50
CA PRO A 50 2.89 -6.88 -12.14
C PRO A 50 1.79 -7.33 -11.21
N GLY A 51 0.56 -7.03 -11.61
CA GLY A 51 -0.62 -7.49 -10.90
C GLY A 51 -1.27 -6.40 -10.09
N ARG A 52 -2.35 -6.78 -9.42
CA ARG A 52 -3.12 -5.85 -8.61
C ARG A 52 -2.33 -5.50 -7.36
N GLY A 53 -2.20 -4.22 -7.12
CA GLY A 53 -1.47 -3.74 -5.95
C GLY A 53 -2.40 -3.24 -4.86
N ALA A 54 -1.88 -3.18 -3.66
CA ALA A 54 -2.53 -2.54 -2.53
C ALA A 54 -1.55 -1.57 -1.93
N SER A 55 -2.04 -0.64 -1.12
CA SER A 55 -1.20 0.37 -0.50
C SER A 55 -1.28 0.23 1.01
N LEU A 56 -0.17 0.39 1.69
CA LEU A 56 -0.10 0.26 3.14
C LEU A 56 0.95 1.21 3.68
N HIS A 57 0.63 1.90 4.77
CA HIS A 57 1.68 2.63 5.46
C HIS A 57 2.78 1.64 5.88
N PRO A 58 4.05 2.02 5.77
CA PRO A 58 5.14 1.12 6.18
C PRO A 58 5.24 1.03 7.70
N SER A 59 4.23 0.44 8.30
CA SER A 59 4.03 0.41 9.74
C SER A 59 3.43 -0.94 10.13
N LEU A 60 4.01 -1.55 11.17
CA LEU A 60 3.46 -2.81 11.69
C LEU A 60 2.03 -2.64 12.19
N ARG A 61 1.72 -1.47 12.74
CA ARG A 61 0.37 -1.20 13.20
C ARG A 61 -0.64 -1.28 12.06
N CYS A 62 -0.30 -0.69 10.92
CA CYS A 62 -1.20 -0.74 9.77
C CYS A 62 -1.31 -2.16 9.21
N LEU A 63 -0.22 -2.92 9.26
CA LEU A 63 -0.28 -4.32 8.85
C LEU A 63 -1.22 -5.11 9.76
N GLU A 64 -1.13 -4.92 11.07
CA GLU A 64 -2.00 -5.61 12.01
C GLU A 64 -3.46 -5.24 11.78
N LEU A 65 -3.72 -3.96 11.51
CA LEU A 65 -5.08 -3.54 11.21
C LEU A 65 -5.59 -4.18 9.92
N ALA A 66 -4.74 -4.28 8.91
CA ALA A 66 -5.14 -4.90 7.65
C ALA A 66 -5.47 -6.37 7.82
N GLU A 67 -4.67 -7.09 8.63
CA GLU A 67 -4.93 -8.48 8.91
C GLU A 67 -6.24 -8.65 9.68
N ARG A 68 -6.44 -7.81 10.69
CA ARG A 68 -7.63 -7.88 11.53
C ARG A 68 -8.91 -7.64 10.72
N ARG A 69 -8.84 -6.76 9.74
CA ARG A 69 -9.98 -6.42 8.90
C ARG A 69 -10.12 -7.30 7.68
N ARG A 70 -9.21 -8.24 7.49
CA ARG A 70 -9.15 -9.09 6.30
C ARG A 70 -9.12 -8.23 5.03
N ALA A 71 -8.38 -7.13 5.09
CA ALA A 71 -8.35 -6.17 4.02
C ALA A 71 -7.69 -6.72 2.76
N PHE A 72 -6.79 -7.69 2.92
CA PHE A 72 -6.07 -8.24 1.77
C PHE A 72 -7.00 -9.02 0.84
N SER A 73 -7.97 -9.75 1.39
CA SER A 73 -8.94 -10.45 0.55
C SER A 73 -9.68 -9.48 -0.36
N ARG A 74 -10.09 -8.36 0.19
CA ARG A 74 -10.80 -7.35 -0.59
C ARG A 74 -9.87 -6.64 -1.57
N ALA A 75 -8.68 -6.29 -1.11
CA ALA A 75 -7.75 -5.53 -1.95
C ALA A 75 -7.28 -6.33 -3.15
N PHE A 76 -7.01 -7.60 -2.95
CA PHE A 76 -6.50 -8.46 -4.02
C PHE A 76 -7.61 -9.26 -4.70
N ARG A 77 -8.84 -9.12 -4.23
CA ARG A 77 -10.00 -9.82 -4.78
C ARG A 77 -9.77 -11.31 -4.85
N ALA A 78 -9.22 -11.85 -3.77
CA ALA A 78 -8.93 -13.27 -3.66
C ALA A 78 -9.33 -13.74 -2.28
N GLN A 79 -9.70 -14.99 -2.18
CA GLN A 79 -10.09 -15.59 -0.91
C GLN A 79 -8.96 -16.41 -0.35
N GLY A 80 -9.04 -16.68 0.94
CA GLY A 80 -8.10 -17.53 1.60
C GLY A 80 -7.19 -16.77 2.56
N VAL A 81 -6.18 -17.47 3.03
CA VAL A 81 -5.21 -16.92 3.97
C VAL A 81 -4.01 -16.44 3.18
N PHE A 82 -3.57 -15.23 3.49
CA PHE A 82 -2.39 -14.66 2.86
C PHE A 82 -1.22 -14.73 3.82
N ASP A 83 -0.07 -15.13 3.28
CA ASP A 83 1.17 -15.16 4.05
C ASP A 83 1.77 -13.77 4.05
N VAL A 84 1.89 -13.17 5.24
CA VAL A 84 2.44 -11.82 5.38
C VAL A 84 3.79 -11.82 6.07
N SER A 85 4.44 -12.99 6.17
CA SER A 85 5.70 -13.08 6.89
C SER A 85 6.81 -12.26 6.22
N VAL A 86 6.87 -12.27 4.88
CA VAL A 86 7.85 -11.47 4.15
C VAL A 86 7.61 -9.98 4.38
N LEU A 87 6.36 -9.58 4.31
CA LEU A 87 6.00 -8.19 4.54
C LEU A 87 6.30 -7.77 5.97
N ARG A 88 5.96 -8.61 6.95
CA ARG A 88 6.23 -8.29 8.35
C ARG A 88 7.72 -8.12 8.60
N ALA A 89 8.54 -9.01 8.05
CA ALA A 89 9.98 -8.89 8.19
C ALA A 89 10.52 -7.60 7.58
N HIS A 90 9.97 -7.22 6.43
CA HIS A 90 10.38 -5.98 5.78
C HIS A 90 10.06 -4.77 6.66
N LEU A 91 8.86 -4.75 7.25
CA LEU A 91 8.45 -3.63 8.10
C LEU A 91 9.24 -3.59 9.40
N GLU A 92 9.55 -4.76 9.97
CA GLU A 92 10.38 -4.82 11.17
C GLU A 92 11.77 -4.28 10.90
N GLY A 93 12.30 -4.54 9.71
CA GLY A 93 13.59 -3.99 9.33
C GLY A 93 13.58 -2.48 9.22
N LEU A 94 12.49 -1.91 8.72
CA LEU A 94 12.36 -0.47 8.65
C LEU A 94 12.28 0.16 10.03
N ASP A 95 11.55 -0.48 10.96
CA ASP A 95 11.43 0.02 12.32
C ASP A 95 12.76 -0.07 13.07
N ALA A 96 13.54 -1.11 12.80
CA ALA A 96 14.81 -1.31 13.46
C ALA A 96 15.88 -0.33 12.97
N GLY A 97 15.70 0.18 11.77
CA GLY A 97 16.65 1.15 11.20
C GLY A 97 16.43 2.58 11.64
#